data_91fcb2f18615dfcd02d8cf6cbfce14a7
#
_entry.id   91fcb2f18615dfcd02d8cf6cbfce14a7
#
_cell.length_a   1.000
_cell.length_b   1.000
_cell.length_c   1.000
_cell.angle_alpha   90.00
_cell.angle_beta   90.00
_cell.angle_gamma   90.00
#
_symmetry.space_group_name_H-M   'P 1'
#
loop_
_entity.id
_entity.type
_entity.pdbx_description
1 polymer ?
#
loop_
_entity_poly.entity_id
_entity_poly.type
_entity_poly.pdbx_seq_one_letter_code
_entity_poly.pdbx_strand_id
1 'polypeptide(L)'
;MSQIGWNILRVETNSDYSNEDQSYGAGLLEGYLTENEIWIHSQNIYGEKKPSKFVGIDFTSHSQIQSILDENMEWEKEESKRGDEKYWRHRKYLDLQVDGVYDGYMYANRFKPERV
;
A
#
# COMPACT_ATOMS: atom_id res chain seq x y z
N MET A 1 14.39 3.49 -18.45
CA MET A 1 14.31 2.02 -18.37
C MET A 1 15.64 1.48 -17.88
N SER A 2 15.63 0.50 -17.02
CA SER A 2 16.86 -0.08 -16.52
C SER A 2 17.51 -0.98 -17.58
N GLN A 3 18.81 -1.24 -17.43
CA GLN A 3 19.56 -2.07 -18.37
C GLN A 3 19.10 -3.53 -18.40
N ILE A 4 18.39 -3.97 -17.38
CA ILE A 4 17.92 -5.36 -17.28
C ILE A 4 16.48 -5.52 -17.76
N GLY A 5 15.87 -4.50 -18.33
CA GLY A 5 14.56 -4.61 -18.94
C GLY A 5 13.37 -4.33 -18.04
N TRP A 6 13.58 -4.17 -16.74
CA TRP A 6 12.53 -3.78 -15.80
C TRP A 6 13.06 -2.72 -14.83
N ASN A 7 12.12 -2.06 -14.19
CA ASN A 7 12.45 -1.00 -13.25
C ASN A 7 12.86 -1.58 -11.89
N ILE A 8 13.87 -0.97 -11.29
CA ILE A 8 14.33 -1.37 -9.96
C ILE A 8 14.24 -0.16 -9.04
N LEU A 9 13.64 -0.35 -7.89
CA LEU A 9 13.60 0.65 -6.83
C LEU A 9 14.49 0.18 -5.68
N ARG A 10 15.37 1.06 -5.22
CA ARG A 10 16.17 0.82 -4.03
C ARG A 10 15.94 1.95 -3.06
N VAL A 11 15.59 1.61 -1.84
CA VAL A 11 15.37 2.58 -0.76
C VAL A 11 16.27 2.20 0.40
N GLU A 12 17.00 3.19 0.92
CA GLU A 12 17.84 3.01 2.09
C GLU A 12 17.34 3.93 3.21
N THR A 13 17.38 3.43 4.44
CA THR A 13 16.98 4.20 5.60
C THR A 13 18.18 4.48 6.48
N ASN A 14 18.05 5.48 7.36
CA ASN A 14 19.12 5.88 8.26
C ASN A 14 18.80 5.45 9.68
N SER A 15 19.71 4.71 10.30
CA SER A 15 19.54 4.18 11.65
C SER A 15 19.50 5.26 12.74
N ASP A 16 19.81 6.52 12.39
CA ASP A 16 19.69 7.64 13.33
C ASP A 16 18.23 7.99 13.65
N TYR A 17 17.31 7.52 12.83
CA TYR A 17 15.87 7.75 13.02
C TYR A 17 15.21 6.54 13.68
N SER A 18 14.04 6.76 14.27
CA SER A 18 13.29 5.67 14.87
C SER A 18 12.87 4.63 13.83
N ASN A 19 12.62 3.40 14.28
CA ASN A 19 12.17 2.34 13.38
C ASN A 19 10.85 2.71 12.71
N GLU A 20 9.97 3.38 13.42
CA GLU A 20 8.69 3.84 12.90
C GLU A 20 8.90 4.86 11.77
N ASP A 21 9.77 5.83 11.99
CA ASP A 21 10.07 6.85 10.98
C ASP A 21 10.74 6.25 9.76
N GLN A 22 11.66 5.30 9.95
CA GLN A 22 12.31 4.62 8.84
C GLN A 22 11.31 3.82 8.01
N SER A 23 10.41 3.09 8.66
CA SER A 23 9.40 2.28 7.97
C SER A 23 8.44 3.14 7.17
N TYR A 24 7.90 4.17 7.79
CA TYR A 24 6.98 5.09 7.12
C TYR A 24 7.67 5.84 5.99
N GLY A 25 8.88 6.36 6.24
CA GLY A 25 9.65 7.10 5.24
C GLY A 25 10.01 6.25 4.02
N ALA A 26 10.39 4.99 4.25
CA ALA A 26 10.68 4.08 3.15
C ALA A 26 9.45 3.86 2.28
N GLY A 27 8.30 3.65 2.92
CA GLY A 27 7.02 3.50 2.20
C GLY A 27 6.64 4.76 1.45
N LEU A 28 6.84 5.92 2.08
CA LEU A 28 6.52 7.22 1.46
C LEU A 28 7.32 7.42 0.17
N LEU A 29 8.62 7.15 0.21
CA LEU A 29 9.48 7.25 -0.97
C LEU A 29 9.06 6.24 -2.04
N GLU A 30 8.78 5.02 -1.65
CA GLU A 30 8.33 3.98 -2.59
C GLU A 30 7.06 4.42 -3.32
N GLY A 31 6.05 4.85 -2.59
CA GLY A 31 4.79 5.29 -3.18
C GLY A 31 4.95 6.50 -4.08
N TYR A 32 5.79 7.45 -3.65
CA TYR A 32 6.04 8.66 -4.44
C TYR A 32 6.79 8.34 -5.75
N LEU A 33 7.85 7.55 -5.66
CA LEU A 33 8.69 7.24 -6.82
C LEU A 33 8.04 6.27 -7.80
N THR A 34 7.16 5.39 -7.31
CA THR A 34 6.49 4.40 -8.15
C THR A 34 5.03 4.73 -8.46
N GLU A 35 4.63 5.97 -8.28
CA GLU A 35 3.25 6.39 -8.50
C GLU A 35 2.75 5.99 -9.89
N ASN A 36 3.56 6.20 -10.92
CA ASN A 36 3.18 5.89 -12.28
C ASN A 36 2.95 4.38 -12.48
N GLU A 37 3.84 3.57 -11.94
CA GLU A 37 3.74 2.12 -12.02
C GLU A 37 2.53 1.60 -11.26
N ILE A 38 2.26 2.17 -10.10
CA ILE A 38 1.08 1.81 -9.31
C ILE A 38 -0.19 2.14 -10.08
N TRP A 39 -0.24 3.32 -10.69
CA TRP A 39 -1.41 3.74 -11.48
C TRP A 39 -1.63 2.82 -12.68
N ILE A 40 -0.55 2.50 -13.42
CA ILE A 40 -0.63 1.60 -14.57
C ILE A 40 -1.12 0.22 -14.14
N HIS A 41 -0.58 -0.28 -13.02
CA HIS A 41 -0.98 -1.58 -12.49
C HIS A 41 -2.47 -1.59 -12.14
N SER A 42 -2.96 -0.54 -11.50
CA SER A 42 -4.37 -0.45 -11.15
C SER A 42 -5.25 -0.41 -12.38
N GLN A 43 -4.81 0.27 -13.45
CA GLN A 43 -5.54 0.30 -14.71
C GLN A 43 -5.57 -1.07 -15.39
N ASN A 44 -4.49 -1.82 -15.28
CA ASN A 44 -4.43 -3.17 -15.84
C ASN A 44 -5.38 -4.13 -15.12
N ILE A 45 -5.54 -3.96 -13.80
CA ILE A 45 -6.40 -4.84 -13.00
C ILE A 45 -7.85 -4.39 -13.04
N TYR A 46 -8.10 -3.09 -12.82
CA TYR A 46 -9.47 -2.56 -12.68
C TYR A 46 -9.96 -1.88 -13.95
N GLY A 47 -9.06 -1.47 -14.85
CA GLY A 47 -9.39 -0.74 -16.04
C GLY A 47 -9.84 0.69 -15.76
N GLU A 48 -10.04 1.46 -16.82
CA GLU A 48 -10.56 2.82 -16.70
C GLU A 48 -12.03 2.83 -16.34
N LYS A 49 -12.67 1.71 -16.53
CA LYS A 49 -14.11 1.62 -16.39
C LYS A 49 -14.43 0.87 -15.11
N LYS A 50 -15.61 1.19 -14.63
CA LYS A 50 -16.11 0.66 -13.37
C LYS A 50 -16.04 -0.86 -13.32
N PRO A 51 -15.94 -1.42 -12.10
CA PRO A 51 -15.82 -2.86 -11.87
C PRO A 51 -16.86 -3.74 -12.57
N SER A 52 -17.98 -3.16 -12.99
CA SER A 52 -19.04 -3.87 -13.70
C SER A 52 -18.56 -4.58 -14.98
N LYS A 53 -17.40 -4.22 -15.50
CA LYS A 53 -16.83 -4.89 -16.68
C LYS A 53 -16.01 -6.12 -16.35
N PHE A 54 -15.67 -6.33 -15.11
CA PHE A 54 -15.00 -7.56 -14.70
C PHE A 54 -16.06 -8.63 -14.50
N VAL A 55 -16.02 -9.61 -15.37
CA VAL A 55 -16.94 -10.73 -15.27
C VAL A 55 -16.74 -11.42 -13.92
N GLY A 56 -17.79 -11.49 -13.15
CA GLY A 56 -17.76 -12.16 -11.85
C GLY A 56 -17.53 -11.27 -10.65
N ILE A 57 -17.27 -9.97 -10.85
CA ILE A 57 -17.17 -9.05 -9.72
C ILE A 57 -18.50 -8.35 -9.51
N ASP A 58 -19.13 -8.71 -8.41
CA ASP A 58 -20.39 -8.18 -7.96
C ASP A 58 -20.10 -7.21 -6.81
N PHE A 59 -20.83 -6.10 -6.76
CA PHE A 59 -20.69 -5.14 -5.67
C PHE A 59 -21.00 -5.76 -4.31
N THR A 60 -21.89 -6.71 -4.26
CA THR A 60 -22.21 -7.44 -3.03
C THR A 60 -21.00 -8.22 -2.54
N SER A 61 -20.33 -8.91 -3.46
CA SER A 61 -19.12 -9.67 -3.14
C SER A 61 -18.00 -8.73 -2.65
N HIS A 62 -17.88 -7.56 -3.28
CA HIS A 62 -16.88 -6.57 -2.87
C HIS A 62 -17.15 -6.07 -1.45
N SER A 63 -18.40 -5.81 -1.12
CA SER A 63 -18.79 -5.38 0.22
C SER A 63 -18.51 -6.44 1.27
N GLN A 64 -18.77 -7.71 0.94
CA GLN A 64 -18.48 -8.82 1.83
C GLN A 64 -16.98 -8.98 2.08
N ILE A 65 -16.18 -8.86 1.02
CA ILE A 65 -14.73 -8.91 1.13
C ILE A 65 -14.22 -7.77 2.00
N GLN A 66 -14.73 -6.57 1.80
CA GLN A 66 -14.34 -5.42 2.61
C GLN A 66 -14.68 -5.62 4.08
N SER A 67 -15.84 -6.19 4.36
CA SER A 67 -16.27 -6.48 5.73
C SER A 67 -15.33 -7.48 6.41
N ILE A 68 -14.92 -8.52 5.70
CA ILE A 68 -13.97 -9.51 6.21
C ILE A 68 -12.62 -8.86 6.50
N LEU A 69 -12.16 -8.00 5.61
CA LEU A 69 -10.88 -7.30 5.79
C LEU A 69 -10.94 -6.36 7.00
N ASP A 70 -12.05 -5.67 7.19
CA ASP A 70 -12.23 -4.77 8.33
C ASP A 70 -12.23 -5.54 9.65
N GLU A 71 -12.91 -6.66 9.70
CA GLU A 71 -12.92 -7.54 10.88
C GLU A 71 -11.53 -8.06 11.19
N ASN A 72 -10.79 -8.44 10.16
CA ASN A 72 -9.43 -8.92 10.31
C ASN A 72 -8.51 -7.83 10.86
N MET A 73 -8.66 -6.61 10.39
CA MET A 73 -7.88 -5.48 10.88
C MET A 73 -8.17 -5.19 12.35
N GLU A 74 -9.42 -5.28 12.76
CA GLU A 74 -9.79 -5.10 14.16
C GLU A 74 -9.20 -6.21 15.03
N TRP A 75 -9.27 -7.44 14.55
CA TRP A 75 -8.68 -8.57 15.24
C TRP A 75 -7.16 -8.37 15.43
N GLU A 76 -6.48 -7.93 14.39
CA GLU A 76 -5.04 -7.65 14.45
C GLU A 76 -4.72 -6.59 15.49
N LYS A 77 -5.52 -5.54 15.54
CA LYS A 77 -5.32 -4.48 16.55
C LYS A 77 -5.45 -5.00 17.97
N GLU A 78 -6.41 -5.86 18.21
CA GLU A 78 -6.60 -6.44 19.54
C GLU A 78 -5.49 -7.41 19.90
N GLU A 79 -5.11 -8.27 18.96
CA GLU A 79 -4.05 -9.25 19.19
C GLU A 79 -2.70 -8.56 19.39
N SER A 80 -2.47 -7.42 18.75
CA SER A 80 -1.23 -6.67 18.91
C SER A 80 -1.03 -6.16 20.34
N LYS A 81 -2.10 -6.08 21.12
CA LYS A 81 -2.03 -5.69 22.53
C LYS A 81 -1.74 -6.86 23.45
N ARG A 82 -1.94 -8.10 22.98
CA ARG A 82 -1.84 -9.31 23.79
C ARG A 82 -0.79 -10.31 23.33
N GLY A 83 -0.35 -10.20 22.09
CA GLY A 83 0.49 -11.21 21.46
C GLY A 83 1.98 -11.03 21.71
N ASP A 84 2.77 -11.79 20.98
CA ASP A 84 4.22 -11.72 21.01
C ASP A 84 4.67 -10.33 20.52
N GLU A 85 5.33 -9.60 21.41
CA GLU A 85 5.78 -8.24 21.11
C GLU A 85 6.65 -8.15 19.86
N LYS A 86 7.53 -9.14 19.66
CA LYS A 86 8.43 -9.13 18.52
C LYS A 86 7.69 -9.24 17.20
N TYR A 87 6.75 -10.18 17.11
CA TYR A 87 5.94 -10.36 15.90
C TYR A 87 5.11 -9.11 15.62
N TRP A 88 4.40 -8.59 16.62
CA TRP A 88 3.50 -7.47 16.43
C TRP A 88 4.25 -6.17 16.18
N ARG A 89 5.49 -6.06 16.69
CA ARG A 89 6.35 -4.93 16.38
C ARG A 89 6.70 -4.90 14.90
N HIS A 90 7.10 -6.04 14.35
CA HIS A 90 7.38 -6.14 12.91
C HIS A 90 6.14 -5.87 12.07
N ARG A 91 5.00 -6.39 12.52
CA ARG A 91 3.74 -6.14 11.84
C ARG A 91 3.39 -4.66 11.81
N LYS A 92 3.63 -3.98 12.92
CA LYS A 92 3.43 -2.53 13.00
C LYS A 92 4.28 -1.79 11.99
N TYR A 93 5.54 -2.17 11.84
CA TYR A 93 6.43 -1.52 10.89
C TYR A 93 5.99 -1.77 9.45
N LEU A 94 5.52 -2.96 9.13
CA LEU A 94 4.96 -3.25 7.82
C LEU A 94 3.72 -2.40 7.53
N ASP A 95 2.84 -2.25 8.51
CA ASP A 95 1.65 -1.44 8.36
C ASP A 95 2.01 0.04 8.14
N LEU A 96 3.02 0.55 8.85
CA LEU A 96 3.51 1.90 8.65
C LEU A 96 4.09 2.08 7.26
N GLN A 97 4.80 1.09 6.75
CA GLN A 97 5.34 1.15 5.40
C GLN A 97 4.24 1.19 4.36
N VAL A 98 3.20 0.39 4.52
CA VAL A 98 2.04 0.40 3.63
C VAL A 98 1.33 1.74 3.67
N ASP A 99 1.15 2.30 4.86
CA ASP A 99 0.57 3.64 5.01
C ASP A 99 1.42 4.69 4.30
N GLY A 100 2.74 4.55 4.41
CA GLY A 100 3.68 5.42 3.70
C GLY A 100 3.52 5.33 2.19
N VAL A 101 3.42 4.12 1.65
CA VAL A 101 3.22 3.91 0.21
C VAL A 101 1.95 4.62 -0.26
N TYR A 102 0.87 4.45 0.48
CA TYR A 102 -0.40 5.11 0.16
C TYR A 102 -0.24 6.64 0.16
N ASP A 103 0.35 7.18 1.22
CA ASP A 103 0.52 8.62 1.34
C ASP A 103 1.45 9.17 0.27
N GLY A 104 2.52 8.46 -0.05
CA GLY A 104 3.45 8.85 -1.10
C GLY A 104 2.80 8.84 -2.47
N TYR A 105 2.02 7.81 -2.74
CA TYR A 105 1.25 7.71 -3.98
C TYR A 105 0.27 8.88 -4.11
N MET A 106 -0.49 9.15 -3.06
CA MET A 106 -1.47 10.24 -3.09
C MET A 106 -0.80 11.61 -3.21
N TYR A 107 0.35 11.77 -2.57
CA TYR A 107 1.11 13.01 -2.69
C TYR A 107 1.57 13.27 -4.12
N ALA A 108 2.14 12.25 -4.76
CA ALA A 108 2.57 12.36 -6.16
C ALA A 108 1.39 12.55 -7.10
N ASN A 109 0.31 11.84 -6.82
CA ASN A 109 -0.89 11.83 -7.67
C ASN A 109 -1.60 13.18 -7.69
N ARG A 110 -1.45 14.01 -6.66
CA ARG A 110 -2.11 15.32 -6.63
C ARG A 110 -1.62 16.26 -7.72
N PHE A 111 -0.44 15.99 -8.29
CA PHE A 111 0.07 16.73 -9.44
C PHE A 111 -0.44 16.20 -10.77
N LYS A 112 -1.27 15.18 -10.74
CA LYS A 112 -1.81 14.51 -11.91
C LYS A 112 -3.32 14.33 -11.75
N PRO A 113 -4.09 15.44 -11.82
CA PRO A 113 -5.52 15.39 -11.54
C PRO A 113 -6.30 14.45 -12.45
N GLU A 114 -5.78 14.15 -13.64
CA GLU A 114 -6.39 13.23 -14.57
C GLU A 114 -6.44 11.79 -14.06
N ARG A 115 -5.74 11.50 -12.99
CA ARG A 115 -5.67 10.15 -12.41
C ARG A 115 -6.54 9.97 -11.17
N VAL A 116 -7.24 11.00 -10.78
CA VAL A 116 -8.11 10.94 -9.61
C VAL A 116 -9.35 10.09 -9.86
#